data_88d3b2344747654744fc50ed34917804
#
_entry.id   88d3b2344747654744fc50ed34917804
#
_cell.length_a   1.000
_cell.length_b   1.000
_cell.length_c   1.000
_cell.angle_alpha   90.00
_cell.angle_beta   90.00
_cell.angle_gamma   90.00
#
_symmetry.space_group_name_H-M   'P 1'
#
loop_
_entity.id
_entity.type
_entity.pdbx_description
1 polymer ?
#
loop_
_entity_poly.entity_id
_entity_poly.type
_entity_poly.pdbx_seq_one_letter_code
_entity_poly.pdbx_strand_id
1 'polypeptide(L)'
;MRSKGISEKELFSFLEATKGEDTPHRYILSSMCTLPHPVAVRAHTLFMETNLGDPGLFSGTASLERLLISRLGTLFHNPDACGYATTGGTESNIQAIRIARATAGIASPNVVIPESAHFSFKKACDLTGVELRPVPLDANYRADPDRFMEAVDSRTCCMVGIAGTTE
;
A
#
# COMPACT_ATOMS: atom_id res chain seq x y z
N MET A 1 -21.21 -27.75 -3.50
CA MET A 1 -22.02 -26.53 -3.80
C MET A 1 -23.48 -26.84 -3.50
N ARG A 2 -24.21 -26.00 -2.78
CA ARG A 2 -25.64 -26.16 -2.59
C ARG A 2 -26.36 -25.90 -3.92
N SER A 3 -27.33 -26.71 -4.29
CA SER A 3 -28.11 -26.56 -5.54
C SER A 3 -29.13 -25.41 -5.48
N LYS A 4 -29.40 -24.89 -4.29
CA LYS A 4 -30.27 -23.72 -4.07
C LYS A 4 -29.50 -22.68 -3.25
N GLY A 5 -29.73 -21.39 -3.57
CA GLY A 5 -29.25 -20.28 -2.75
C GLY A 5 -29.85 -20.30 -1.35
N ILE A 6 -29.38 -19.41 -0.49
CA ILE A 6 -29.95 -19.15 0.84
C ILE A 6 -30.72 -17.81 0.81
N SER A 7 -31.65 -17.63 1.72
CA SER A 7 -32.38 -16.37 1.83
C SER A 7 -31.44 -15.26 2.34
N GLU A 8 -31.76 -14.01 2.04
CA GLU A 8 -31.03 -12.84 2.54
C GLU A 8 -30.94 -12.84 4.06
N LYS A 9 -32.03 -13.19 4.74
CA LYS A 9 -32.08 -13.27 6.21
C LYS A 9 -31.09 -14.32 6.74
N GLU A 10 -31.04 -15.49 6.15
CA GLU A 10 -30.10 -16.55 6.55
C GLU A 10 -28.65 -16.13 6.28
N LEU A 11 -28.41 -15.47 5.14
CA LEU A 11 -27.08 -14.95 4.79
C LEU A 11 -26.61 -13.91 5.81
N PHE A 12 -27.43 -12.90 6.11
CA PHE A 12 -27.04 -11.85 7.07
C PHE A 12 -26.91 -12.38 8.48
N SER A 13 -27.77 -13.31 8.93
CA SER A 13 -27.60 -13.96 10.24
C SER A 13 -26.27 -14.72 10.33
N PHE A 14 -25.85 -15.38 9.25
CA PHE A 14 -24.54 -16.05 9.18
C PHE A 14 -23.38 -15.04 9.22
N LEU A 15 -23.46 -13.96 8.41
CA LEU A 15 -22.42 -12.93 8.37
C LEU A 15 -22.26 -12.21 9.71
N GLU A 16 -23.36 -11.88 10.38
CA GLU A 16 -23.36 -11.24 11.70
C GLU A 16 -22.76 -12.17 12.78
N ALA A 17 -23.12 -13.45 12.77
CA ALA A 17 -22.52 -14.43 13.67
C ALA A 17 -21.01 -14.55 13.46
N THR A 18 -20.58 -14.68 12.19
CA THR A 18 -19.17 -14.75 11.83
C THR A 18 -18.42 -13.46 12.21
N LYS A 19 -19.02 -12.30 11.97
CA LYS A 19 -18.47 -11.00 12.38
C LYS A 19 -18.34 -10.89 13.90
N GLY A 20 -19.22 -11.53 14.64
CA GLY A 20 -19.18 -11.58 16.11
C GLY A 20 -17.97 -12.33 16.68
N GLU A 21 -17.29 -13.15 15.88
CA GLU A 21 -16.06 -13.86 16.25
C GLU A 21 -14.82 -12.96 16.18
N ASP A 22 -14.90 -11.82 15.48
CA ASP A 22 -13.80 -10.86 15.38
C ASP A 22 -13.54 -10.17 16.71
N THR A 23 -12.28 -9.91 17.02
CA THR A 23 -11.90 -9.08 18.17
C THR A 23 -12.39 -7.63 17.97
N PRO A 24 -13.27 -7.12 18.84
CA PRO A 24 -13.73 -5.74 18.75
C PRO A 24 -12.57 -4.75 18.83
N HIS A 25 -12.61 -3.71 18.00
CA HIS A 25 -11.53 -2.69 17.92
C HIS A 25 -11.14 -2.08 19.27
N ARG A 26 -12.09 -1.94 20.23
CA ARG A 26 -11.83 -1.44 21.60
C ARG A 26 -10.85 -2.30 22.41
N TYR A 27 -10.61 -3.54 21.98
CA TYR A 27 -9.65 -4.45 22.64
C TYR A 27 -8.34 -4.60 21.87
N ILE A 28 -8.20 -3.92 20.74
CA ILE A 28 -6.96 -3.94 19.94
C ILE A 28 -6.05 -2.83 20.47
N LEU A 29 -4.97 -3.22 21.16
CA LEU A 29 -4.05 -2.29 21.81
C LEU A 29 -3.00 -1.75 20.84
N SER A 30 -2.57 -2.56 19.89
CA SER A 30 -1.56 -2.18 18.90
C SER A 30 -1.82 -2.92 17.59
N SER A 31 -2.21 -2.18 16.57
CA SER A 31 -2.43 -2.73 15.24
C SER A 31 -2.44 -1.61 14.20
N MET A 32 -2.05 -1.94 12.98
CA MET A 32 -2.25 -1.08 11.81
C MET A 32 -3.73 -1.03 11.37
N CYS A 33 -4.58 -1.89 11.92
CA CYS A 33 -6.01 -1.92 11.61
C CYS A 33 -6.73 -0.76 12.30
N THR A 34 -7.36 0.11 11.51
CA THR A 34 -8.13 1.24 12.00
C THR A 34 -9.59 1.12 11.59
N LEU A 35 -10.48 1.70 12.39
CA LEU A 35 -11.88 1.86 11.98
C LEU A 35 -11.96 2.91 10.87
N PRO A 36 -12.70 2.62 9.78
CA PRO A 36 -12.95 3.64 8.78
C PRO A 36 -13.82 4.75 9.36
N HIS A 37 -13.50 6.00 8.99
CA HIS A 37 -14.34 7.13 9.37
C HIS A 37 -15.75 6.99 8.73
N PRO A 38 -16.85 7.31 9.43
CA PRO A 38 -18.22 7.15 8.90
C PRO A 38 -18.45 7.81 7.53
N VAL A 39 -17.81 8.95 7.27
CA VAL A 39 -17.85 9.61 5.96
C VAL A 39 -17.22 8.75 4.87
N ALA A 40 -16.10 8.07 5.18
CA ALA A 40 -15.44 7.17 4.23
C ALA A 40 -16.33 5.96 3.90
N VAL A 41 -17.01 5.40 4.90
CA VAL A 41 -17.98 4.30 4.69
C VAL A 41 -19.10 4.75 3.75
N ARG A 42 -19.68 5.93 3.98
CA ARG A 42 -20.74 6.49 3.11
C ARG A 42 -20.25 6.72 1.69
N ALA A 43 -19.06 7.31 1.54
CA ALA A 43 -18.45 7.53 0.22
C ALA A 43 -18.20 6.19 -0.50
N HIS A 44 -17.64 5.20 0.19
CA HIS A 44 -17.42 3.87 -0.37
C HIS A 44 -18.73 3.23 -0.85
N THR A 45 -19.80 3.30 -0.05
CA THR A 45 -21.12 2.78 -0.43
C THR A 45 -21.66 3.49 -1.67
N LEU A 46 -21.49 4.83 -1.76
CA LEU A 46 -21.95 5.62 -2.91
C LEU A 46 -21.24 5.26 -4.23
N PHE A 47 -19.96 4.87 -4.15
CA PHE A 47 -19.13 4.54 -5.31
C PHE A 47 -18.88 3.04 -5.49
N MET A 48 -19.61 2.18 -4.76
CA MET A 48 -19.36 0.73 -4.73
C MET A 48 -19.46 0.06 -6.11
N GLU A 49 -20.30 0.59 -6.99
CA GLU A 49 -20.53 0.08 -8.34
C GLU A 49 -19.56 0.65 -9.40
N THR A 50 -18.72 1.63 -9.02
CA THR A 50 -17.81 2.28 -9.96
C THR A 50 -16.44 1.61 -9.97
N ASN A 51 -15.73 1.70 -11.09
CA ASN A 51 -14.35 1.25 -11.22
C ASN A 51 -13.60 2.09 -12.27
N LEU A 52 -12.27 2.01 -12.28
CA LEU A 52 -11.43 2.77 -13.21
C LEU A 52 -10.79 1.89 -14.30
N GLY A 53 -11.31 0.67 -14.51
CA GLY A 53 -10.95 -0.15 -15.65
C GLY A 53 -11.36 0.49 -16.97
N ASP A 54 -12.46 1.27 -16.95
CA ASP A 54 -12.86 2.15 -18.05
C ASP A 54 -13.16 3.57 -17.51
N PRO A 55 -12.14 4.45 -17.47
CA PRO A 55 -12.33 5.81 -16.97
C PRO A 55 -13.26 6.66 -17.84
N GLY A 56 -13.54 6.24 -19.07
CA GLY A 56 -14.51 6.91 -19.93
C GLY A 56 -15.94 6.74 -19.44
N LEU A 57 -16.28 5.58 -18.89
CA LEU A 57 -17.59 5.32 -18.28
C LEU A 57 -17.72 5.97 -16.90
N PHE A 58 -16.64 6.03 -16.12
CA PHE A 58 -16.64 6.54 -14.74
C PHE A 58 -15.84 7.82 -14.61
N SER A 59 -16.13 8.81 -15.46
CA SER A 59 -15.40 10.08 -15.53
C SER A 59 -15.39 10.88 -14.21
N GLY A 60 -16.48 10.78 -13.43
CA GLY A 60 -16.57 11.38 -12.08
C GLY A 60 -15.57 10.74 -11.11
N THR A 61 -15.50 9.41 -11.07
CA THR A 61 -14.54 8.66 -10.25
C THR A 61 -13.11 8.95 -10.68
N ALA A 62 -12.84 9.00 -11.99
CA ALA A 62 -11.53 9.37 -12.53
C ALA A 62 -11.12 10.81 -12.14
N SER A 63 -12.09 11.73 -12.07
CA SER A 63 -11.84 13.11 -11.62
C SER A 63 -11.53 13.18 -10.13
N LEU A 64 -12.17 12.36 -9.29
CA LEU A 64 -11.87 12.25 -7.87
C LEU A 64 -10.47 11.68 -7.63
N GLU A 65 -10.07 10.66 -8.38
CA GLU A 65 -8.72 10.10 -8.29
C GLU A 65 -7.65 11.15 -8.65
N ARG A 66 -7.82 11.86 -9.76
CA ARG A 66 -6.90 12.96 -10.13
C ARG A 66 -6.82 14.04 -9.05
N LEU A 67 -7.95 14.42 -8.46
CA LEU A 67 -7.98 15.39 -7.37
C LEU A 67 -7.22 14.87 -6.14
N LEU A 68 -7.40 13.60 -5.77
CA LEU A 68 -6.69 12.96 -4.66
C LEU A 68 -5.18 13.00 -4.90
N ILE A 69 -4.71 12.57 -6.08
CA ILE A 69 -3.29 12.54 -6.43
C ILE A 69 -2.70 13.96 -6.42
N SER A 70 -3.40 14.95 -6.99
CA SER A 70 -2.95 16.35 -6.95
C SER A 70 -2.84 16.89 -5.52
N ARG A 71 -3.79 16.58 -4.63
CA ARG A 71 -3.76 16.99 -3.22
C ARG A 71 -2.60 16.34 -2.47
N LEU A 72 -2.38 15.05 -2.67
CA LEU A 72 -1.22 14.35 -2.10
C LEU A 72 0.09 14.90 -2.64
N GLY A 73 0.16 15.16 -3.96
CA GLY A 73 1.34 15.77 -4.58
C GLY A 73 1.70 17.11 -3.95
N THR A 74 0.71 17.95 -3.66
CA THR A 74 0.92 19.23 -2.96
C THR A 74 1.54 19.03 -1.57
N LEU A 75 1.12 18.01 -0.81
CA LEU A 75 1.70 17.69 0.49
C LEU A 75 3.18 17.29 0.40
N PHE A 76 3.57 16.70 -0.71
CA PHE A 76 4.96 16.29 -1.00
C PHE A 76 5.73 17.32 -1.86
N HIS A 77 5.24 18.55 -1.94
CA HIS A 77 5.85 19.64 -2.73
C HIS A 77 6.02 19.32 -4.22
N ASN A 78 5.17 18.44 -4.75
CA ASN A 78 5.12 18.09 -6.17
C ASN A 78 3.69 18.29 -6.71
N PRO A 79 3.30 19.51 -7.11
CA PRO A 79 1.96 19.81 -7.61
C PRO A 79 1.62 19.09 -8.93
N ASP A 80 2.65 18.70 -9.69
CA ASP A 80 2.52 17.98 -10.96
C ASP A 80 2.58 16.46 -10.79
N ALA A 81 2.41 15.97 -9.55
CA ALA A 81 2.41 14.53 -9.28
C ALA A 81 1.34 13.83 -10.11
N CYS A 82 1.71 12.70 -10.69
CA CYS A 82 0.80 11.79 -11.37
C CYS A 82 0.86 10.40 -10.72
N GLY A 83 -0.23 9.67 -10.81
CA GLY A 83 -0.35 8.36 -10.19
C GLY A 83 -1.79 7.87 -10.18
N TYR A 84 -2.05 6.86 -9.40
CA TYR A 84 -3.37 6.27 -9.21
C TYR A 84 -3.50 5.68 -7.79
N ALA A 85 -4.74 5.51 -7.33
CA ALA A 85 -5.02 4.86 -6.07
C ALA A 85 -4.86 3.34 -6.21
N THR A 86 -4.26 2.71 -5.20
CA THR A 86 -4.08 1.26 -5.12
C THR A 86 -5.02 0.65 -4.08
N THR A 87 -5.13 -0.67 -4.07
CA THR A 87 -5.96 -1.40 -3.09
C THR A 87 -5.38 -1.40 -1.67
N GLY A 88 -4.13 -0.95 -1.50
CA GLY A 88 -3.47 -0.86 -0.20
C GLY A 88 -1.97 -0.68 -0.30
N GLY A 89 -1.32 -0.46 0.86
CA GLY A 89 0.11 -0.16 0.95
C GLY A 89 1.02 -1.24 0.34
N THR A 90 0.64 -2.50 0.42
CA THR A 90 1.40 -3.59 -0.21
C THR A 90 1.47 -3.42 -1.73
N GLU A 91 0.35 -3.12 -2.37
CA GLU A 91 0.31 -2.86 -3.81
C GLU A 91 1.10 -1.60 -4.16
N SER A 92 0.95 -0.54 -3.38
CA SER A 92 1.71 0.71 -3.56
C SER A 92 3.22 0.45 -3.54
N ASN A 93 3.71 -0.32 -2.57
CA ASN A 93 5.12 -0.67 -2.46
C ASN A 93 5.61 -1.53 -3.65
N ILE A 94 4.80 -2.51 -4.09
CA ILE A 94 5.10 -3.33 -5.28
C ILE A 94 5.22 -2.44 -6.52
N GLN A 95 4.28 -1.52 -6.72
CA GLN A 95 4.30 -0.62 -7.86
C GLN A 95 5.48 0.37 -7.82
N ALA A 96 5.82 0.89 -6.64
CA ALA A 96 6.98 1.76 -6.48
C ALA A 96 8.28 1.06 -6.89
N ILE A 97 8.51 -0.16 -6.42
CA ILE A 97 9.71 -0.94 -6.80
C ILE A 97 9.69 -1.29 -8.28
N ARG A 98 8.52 -1.68 -8.83
CA ARG A 98 8.36 -1.96 -10.27
C ARG A 98 8.71 -0.74 -11.13
N ILE A 99 8.23 0.44 -10.75
CA ILE A 99 8.49 1.69 -11.47
C ILE A 99 9.98 2.04 -11.36
N ALA A 100 10.57 1.99 -10.17
CA ALA A 100 11.98 2.27 -9.97
C ALA A 100 12.88 1.37 -10.84
N ARG A 101 12.59 0.06 -10.85
CA ARG A 101 13.30 -0.90 -11.72
C ARG A 101 13.17 -0.54 -13.21
N ALA A 102 11.93 -0.26 -13.66
CA ALA A 102 11.67 0.05 -15.07
C ALA A 102 12.33 1.35 -15.51
N THR A 103 12.30 2.37 -14.64
CA THR A 103 12.89 3.68 -14.93
C THR A 103 14.42 3.64 -14.93
N ALA A 104 15.02 2.87 -14.01
CA ALA A 104 16.47 2.77 -13.95
C ALA A 104 17.08 2.03 -15.15
N GLY A 105 16.37 1.06 -15.73
CA GLY A 105 16.86 0.29 -16.87
C GLY A 105 18.13 -0.53 -16.59
N ILE A 106 18.42 -0.81 -15.32
CA ILE A 106 19.63 -1.48 -14.85
C ILE A 106 19.43 -3.01 -14.92
N ALA A 107 20.44 -3.71 -15.40
CA ALA A 107 20.48 -5.17 -15.34
C ALA A 107 20.73 -5.62 -13.89
N SER A 108 19.91 -6.57 -13.40
CA SER A 108 20.01 -7.10 -12.03
C SER A 108 20.04 -6.00 -10.95
N PRO A 109 19.03 -5.12 -10.89
CA PRO A 109 19.01 -3.99 -9.97
C PRO A 109 18.85 -4.43 -8.52
N ASN A 110 19.24 -3.57 -7.60
CA ASN A 110 19.00 -3.72 -6.17
C ASN A 110 18.25 -2.52 -5.59
N VAL A 111 17.66 -2.73 -4.42
CA VAL A 111 17.06 -1.68 -3.58
C VAL A 111 17.70 -1.71 -2.20
N VAL A 112 18.09 -0.55 -1.71
CA VAL A 112 18.64 -0.36 -0.35
C VAL A 112 17.50 0.07 0.58
N ILE A 113 17.36 -0.61 1.72
CA ILE A 113 16.18 -0.48 2.58
C ILE A 113 16.56 -0.74 4.05
N PRO A 114 15.97 -0.05 5.04
CA PRO A 114 16.20 -0.41 6.44
C PRO A 114 15.61 -1.80 6.74
N GLU A 115 16.29 -2.58 7.58
CA GLU A 115 15.83 -3.93 7.94
C GLU A 115 14.45 -3.95 8.62
N SER A 116 14.04 -2.84 9.25
CA SER A 116 12.70 -2.64 9.84
C SER A 116 11.60 -2.35 8.81
N ALA A 117 11.92 -2.34 7.52
CA ALA A 117 10.92 -2.07 6.50
C ALA A 117 9.87 -3.19 6.42
N HIS A 118 8.62 -2.78 6.17
CA HIS A 118 7.50 -3.71 6.07
C HIS A 118 7.77 -4.83 5.04
N PHE A 119 7.38 -6.06 5.38
CA PHE A 119 7.62 -7.27 4.57
C PHE A 119 7.12 -7.18 3.11
N SER A 120 6.22 -6.25 2.80
CA SER A 120 5.75 -6.00 1.44
C SER A 120 6.87 -5.62 0.47
N PHE A 121 7.96 -5.02 0.94
CA PHE A 121 9.12 -4.73 0.11
C PHE A 121 9.87 -6.00 -0.31
N LYS A 122 10.02 -6.97 0.60
CA LYS A 122 10.55 -8.29 0.23
C LYS A 122 9.69 -8.93 -0.85
N LYS A 123 8.36 -8.92 -0.66
CA LYS A 123 7.41 -9.41 -1.67
C LYS A 123 7.55 -8.66 -3.00
N ALA A 124 7.70 -7.32 -2.96
CA ALA A 124 7.89 -6.50 -4.15
C ALA A 124 9.17 -6.90 -4.91
N CYS A 125 10.28 -7.10 -4.19
CA CYS A 125 11.55 -7.51 -4.75
C CYS A 125 11.48 -8.91 -5.37
N ASP A 126 10.87 -9.86 -4.69
CA ASP A 126 10.66 -11.23 -5.20
C ASP A 126 9.83 -11.21 -6.51
N LEU A 127 8.74 -10.44 -6.56
CA LEU A 127 7.87 -10.33 -7.73
C LEU A 127 8.51 -9.59 -8.90
N THR A 128 9.40 -8.65 -8.62
CA THR A 128 10.02 -7.80 -9.66
C THR A 128 11.42 -8.25 -10.06
N GLY A 129 12.01 -9.24 -9.38
CA GLY A 129 13.38 -9.69 -9.64
C GLY A 129 14.44 -8.63 -9.29
N VAL A 130 14.16 -7.83 -8.25
CA VAL A 130 15.08 -6.84 -7.69
C VAL A 130 15.76 -7.44 -6.47
N GLU A 131 17.08 -7.28 -6.34
CA GLU A 131 17.83 -7.70 -5.15
C GLU A 131 17.49 -6.80 -3.97
N LEU A 132 17.06 -7.38 -2.84
CA LEU A 132 16.81 -6.65 -1.61
C LEU A 132 18.13 -6.53 -0.82
N ARG A 133 18.52 -5.30 -0.47
CA ARG A 133 19.67 -5.00 0.38
C ARG A 133 19.23 -4.35 1.68
N PRO A 134 18.98 -5.15 2.73
CA PRO A 134 18.64 -4.60 4.03
C PRO A 134 19.86 -3.98 4.69
N VAL A 135 19.68 -2.80 5.28
CA VAL A 135 20.69 -2.08 6.07
C VAL A 135 20.29 -2.17 7.53
N PRO A 136 21.19 -2.59 8.43
CA PRO A 136 20.95 -2.62 9.86
C PRO A 136 20.60 -1.25 10.43
N LEU A 137 19.80 -1.25 11.50
CA LEU A 137 19.48 -0.04 12.24
C LEU A 137 20.60 0.33 13.22
N ASP A 138 20.61 1.58 13.64
CA ASP A 138 21.43 2.05 14.75
C ASP A 138 20.87 1.59 16.12
N ALA A 139 21.56 1.91 17.21
CA ALA A 139 21.14 1.58 18.57
C ALA A 139 19.82 2.24 19.01
N ASN A 140 19.32 3.23 18.27
CA ASN A 140 18.06 3.92 18.49
C ASN A 140 16.95 3.46 17.52
N TYR A 141 17.14 2.33 16.86
CA TYR A 141 16.21 1.78 15.85
C TYR A 141 15.97 2.70 14.66
N ARG A 142 16.96 3.49 14.26
CA ARG A 142 16.89 4.40 13.11
C ARG A 142 17.77 3.88 11.97
N ALA A 143 17.38 4.22 10.76
CA ALA A 143 18.24 4.00 9.60
C ALA A 143 19.54 4.82 9.75
N ASP A 144 20.68 4.16 9.62
CA ASP A 144 22.00 4.78 9.67
C ASP A 144 22.36 5.32 8.27
N PRO A 145 22.45 6.64 8.06
CA PRO A 145 22.70 7.22 6.75
C PRO A 145 24.04 6.78 6.14
N ASP A 146 25.08 6.60 6.95
CA ASP A 146 26.40 6.21 6.45
C ASP A 146 26.36 4.77 5.91
N ARG A 147 25.76 3.85 6.64
CA ARG A 147 25.56 2.46 6.20
C ARG A 147 24.65 2.38 4.96
N PHE A 148 23.66 3.27 4.88
CA PHE A 148 22.82 3.37 3.68
C PHE A 148 23.66 3.74 2.47
N MET A 149 24.53 4.74 2.59
CA MET A 149 25.38 5.17 1.50
C MET A 149 26.43 4.13 1.12
N GLU A 150 26.97 3.39 2.08
CA GLU A 150 27.89 2.25 1.83
C GLU A 150 27.19 1.11 1.07
N ALA A 151 25.90 0.88 1.28
CA ALA A 151 25.13 -0.15 0.60
C ALA A 151 24.74 0.20 -0.84
N VAL A 152 24.83 1.49 -1.23
CA VAL A 152 24.48 1.96 -2.56
C VAL A 152 25.61 1.67 -3.55
N ASP A 153 25.26 1.13 -4.71
CA ASP A 153 26.19 0.90 -5.82
C ASP A 153 25.57 1.28 -7.17
N SER A 154 26.29 1.04 -8.25
CA SER A 154 25.82 1.34 -9.62
C SER A 154 24.59 0.54 -10.07
N ARG A 155 24.19 -0.48 -9.31
CA ARG A 155 22.99 -1.28 -9.55
C ARG A 155 21.80 -0.84 -8.68
N THR A 156 21.98 0.14 -7.81
CA THR A 156 20.92 0.60 -6.94
C THR A 156 19.89 1.40 -7.73
N CYS A 157 18.69 0.86 -7.91
CA CYS A 157 17.60 1.52 -8.61
C CYS A 157 16.71 2.35 -7.69
N CYS A 158 16.75 2.08 -6.37
CA CYS A 158 15.91 2.77 -5.40
C CYS A 158 16.50 2.66 -3.99
N MET A 159 16.30 3.71 -3.20
CA MET A 159 16.50 3.74 -1.76
C MET A 159 15.16 3.96 -1.08
N VAL A 160 14.89 3.23 0.01
CA VAL A 160 13.63 3.35 0.74
C VAL A 160 13.88 3.97 2.10
N GLY A 161 13.29 5.14 2.35
CA GLY A 161 13.20 5.76 3.65
C GLY A 161 11.81 5.54 4.26
N ILE A 162 11.73 5.32 5.57
CA ILE A 162 10.48 5.07 6.28
C ILE A 162 10.28 6.11 7.37
N ALA A 163 9.19 6.84 7.28
CA ALA A 163 8.83 7.88 8.26
C ALA A 163 8.03 7.26 9.42
N GLY A 164 8.64 6.33 10.14
CA GLY A 164 8.04 5.54 11.21
C GLY A 164 7.81 4.08 10.76
N THR A 165 8.25 3.14 11.58
CA THR A 165 8.13 1.69 11.34
C THR A 165 7.12 1.07 12.29
N THR A 166 6.71 -0.17 12.01
CA THR A 166 5.78 -0.92 12.87
C THR A 166 6.46 -1.38 14.16
N GLU A 167 7.77 -1.59 14.13
CA GLU A 167 8.60 -2.06 15.24
C GLU A 167 9.58 -1.01 15.69
#